data_c765ecc688e68136dad50edd08fd5a36
#
_entry.id   c765ecc688e68136dad50edd08fd5a36
#
_cell.length_a   1.000
_cell.length_b   1.000
_cell.length_c   1.000
_cell.angle_alpha   90.00
_cell.angle_beta   90.00
_cell.angle_gamma   90.00
#
_symmetry.space_group_name_H-M   'P 1'
#
loop_
_entity.id
_entity.type
_entity.pdbx_description
1 polymer ?
#
loop_
_entity_poly.entity_id
_entity_poly.type
_entity_poly.pdbx_seq_one_letter_code
_entity_poly.pdbx_strand_id
1 'polypeptide(L)'
;MVRSDQFLSAPEKLRAEHDLSDFECGEPALDDWLRRRALQSEENGASRTYVVCAGQQLIGYYALAVGAVAHAEAPGRVRRNMPDPVPVVIIGRLAIHQRYRGRKIGLGLLRDAILRTLQAAEIAGIRAILVHAISERVREFYEDCGFIPSPMDAMTLMITVAEAASAFVGRDARYRYLRGRPKPV
;
A
#
# COMPACT_ATOMS: atom_id res chain seq x y z
N MET A 1 -9.42 11.80 33.79
CA MET A 1 -9.27 10.75 32.73
C MET A 1 -8.41 11.33 31.64
N VAL A 2 -7.13 11.08 31.69
CA VAL A 2 -6.14 11.62 30.74
C VAL A 2 -6.34 10.87 29.42
N ARG A 3 -6.79 11.55 28.38
CA ARG A 3 -6.65 11.07 26.99
C ARG A 3 -5.17 11.08 26.71
N SER A 4 -4.52 9.93 26.87
CA SER A 4 -3.21 9.71 26.28
C SER A 4 -3.40 9.81 24.77
N ASP A 5 -3.06 10.95 24.17
CA ASP A 5 -2.74 11.00 22.74
C ASP A 5 -1.54 10.09 22.57
N GLN A 6 -1.82 8.81 22.34
CA GLN A 6 -0.78 7.87 21.98
C GLN A 6 -0.25 8.31 20.61
N PHE A 7 0.98 8.81 20.60
CA PHE A 7 1.63 9.20 19.37
C PHE A 7 1.68 7.98 18.42
N LEU A 8 1.15 8.18 17.23
CA LEU A 8 1.24 7.20 16.16
C LEU A 8 2.67 7.16 15.64
N SER A 9 3.25 5.98 15.48
CA SER A 9 4.54 5.84 14.82
C SER A 9 4.41 6.19 13.32
N ALA A 10 5.52 6.57 12.70
CA ALA A 10 5.59 6.51 11.25
C ALA A 10 5.54 5.04 10.80
N PRO A 11 5.05 4.74 9.57
CA PRO A 11 5.11 3.38 9.04
C PRO A 11 6.55 2.86 8.98
N GLU A 12 6.79 1.71 9.59
CA GLU A 12 8.10 1.05 9.64
C GLU A 12 8.02 -0.42 9.21
N LYS A 13 9.13 -1.00 8.81
CA LYS A 13 9.16 -2.43 8.45
C LYS A 13 8.73 -3.31 9.60
N LEU A 14 7.95 -4.34 9.28
CA LEU A 14 7.62 -5.40 10.23
C LEU A 14 8.90 -6.10 10.69
N ARG A 15 9.03 -6.29 12.01
CA ARG A 15 10.12 -7.00 12.68
C ARG A 15 9.57 -7.97 13.70
N ALA A 16 10.40 -8.92 14.12
CA ALA A 16 10.02 -9.96 15.08
C ALA A 16 9.61 -9.41 16.46
N GLU A 17 10.09 -8.21 16.80
CA GLU A 17 9.80 -7.55 18.09
C GLU A 17 8.40 -6.93 18.15
N HIS A 18 7.73 -6.77 17.00
CA HIS A 18 6.35 -6.25 16.99
C HIS A 18 5.39 -7.29 17.57
N ASP A 19 4.57 -6.87 18.51
CA ASP A 19 3.50 -7.72 19.04
C ASP A 19 2.28 -7.68 18.10
N LEU A 20 2.00 -8.82 17.49
CA LEU A 20 0.90 -9.00 16.53
C LEU A 20 -0.34 -9.63 17.17
N SER A 21 -0.26 -10.06 18.45
CA SER A 21 -1.28 -10.89 19.09
C SER A 21 -2.63 -10.21 19.19
N ASP A 22 -2.63 -8.91 19.52
CA ASP A 22 -3.83 -8.12 19.77
C ASP A 22 -4.36 -7.40 18.52
N PHE A 23 -3.77 -7.63 17.35
CA PHE A 23 -4.24 -7.00 16.11
C PHE A 23 -5.55 -7.66 15.65
N GLU A 24 -6.59 -6.84 15.51
CA GLU A 24 -7.92 -7.25 15.10
C GLU A 24 -8.54 -6.17 14.20
N CYS A 25 -8.61 -6.43 12.90
CA CYS A 25 -9.22 -5.51 11.95
C CYS A 25 -10.68 -5.83 11.61
N GLY A 26 -11.20 -6.96 12.08
CA GLY A 26 -12.55 -7.44 11.78
C GLY A 26 -12.65 -8.31 10.53
N GLU A 27 -11.52 -8.57 9.86
CA GLU A 27 -11.40 -9.50 8.73
C GLU A 27 -10.43 -10.62 9.11
N PRO A 28 -10.91 -11.80 9.50
CA PRO A 28 -10.06 -12.89 10.00
C PRO A 28 -8.93 -13.29 9.08
N ALA A 29 -9.14 -13.24 7.75
CA ALA A 29 -8.12 -13.57 6.78
C ALA A 29 -6.93 -12.60 6.81
N LEU A 30 -7.17 -11.31 7.06
CA LEU A 30 -6.13 -10.29 7.20
C LEU A 30 -5.40 -10.41 8.54
N ASP A 31 -6.13 -10.66 9.62
CA ASP A 31 -5.58 -10.85 10.96
C ASP A 31 -4.70 -12.10 11.02
N ASP A 32 -5.18 -13.22 10.49
CA ASP A 32 -4.43 -14.49 10.45
C ASP A 32 -3.19 -14.40 9.56
N TRP A 33 -3.28 -13.73 8.42
CA TRP A 33 -2.12 -13.54 7.56
C TRP A 33 -1.04 -12.74 8.27
N LEU A 34 -1.39 -11.65 8.95
CA LEU A 34 -0.44 -10.84 9.68
C LEU A 34 0.29 -11.66 10.75
N ARG A 35 -0.46 -12.41 11.56
CA ARG A 35 0.10 -13.20 12.66
C ARG A 35 0.93 -14.40 12.21
N ARG A 36 0.54 -15.05 11.11
CA ARG A 36 1.11 -16.37 10.73
C ARG A 36 2.03 -16.33 9.53
N ARG A 37 1.90 -15.33 8.66
CA ARG A 37 2.57 -15.29 7.36
C ARG A 37 3.44 -14.07 7.11
N ALA A 38 3.14 -12.94 7.72
CA ALA A 38 3.77 -11.68 7.37
C ALA A 38 5.30 -11.72 7.60
N LEU A 39 5.77 -12.17 8.77
CA LEU A 39 7.20 -12.29 9.06
C LEU A 39 7.91 -13.26 8.12
N GLN A 40 7.33 -14.44 7.89
CA GLN A 40 7.89 -15.42 6.97
C GLN A 40 7.97 -14.87 5.54
N SER A 41 6.94 -14.16 5.09
CA SER A 41 6.94 -13.52 3.76
C SER A 41 7.99 -12.42 3.64
N GLU A 42 8.24 -11.69 4.73
CA GLU A 42 9.32 -10.70 4.81
C GLU A 42 10.71 -11.36 4.71
N GLU A 43 10.94 -12.43 5.46
CA GLU A 43 12.20 -13.19 5.47
C GLU A 43 12.50 -13.83 4.12
N ASN A 44 11.48 -14.43 3.49
CA ASN A 44 11.62 -15.09 2.19
C ASN A 44 11.63 -14.11 1.00
N GLY A 45 11.43 -12.82 1.24
CA GLY A 45 11.38 -11.82 0.19
C GLY A 45 10.11 -11.84 -0.68
N ALA A 46 9.07 -12.58 -0.26
CA ALA A 46 7.81 -12.69 -1.01
C ALA A 46 6.98 -11.40 -0.94
N SER A 47 7.07 -10.67 0.17
CA SER A 47 6.47 -9.35 0.33
C SER A 47 7.25 -8.49 1.32
N ARG A 48 6.95 -7.19 1.33
CA ARG A 48 7.44 -6.23 2.32
C ARG A 48 6.26 -5.71 3.12
N THR A 49 6.27 -5.92 4.42
CA THR A 49 5.21 -5.50 5.32
C THR A 49 5.65 -4.29 6.13
N TYR A 50 4.79 -3.28 6.17
CA TYR A 50 4.99 -2.07 6.95
C TYR A 50 3.86 -1.92 7.96
N VAL A 51 4.20 -1.49 9.16
CA VAL A 51 3.29 -1.42 10.31
C VAL A 51 3.28 -0.04 10.92
N VAL A 52 2.17 0.35 11.51
CA VAL A 52 2.00 1.55 12.33
C VAL A 52 1.57 1.13 13.72
N CYS A 53 2.20 1.74 14.74
CA CYS A 53 1.90 1.47 16.13
C CYS A 53 1.39 2.72 16.86
N ALA A 54 0.54 2.51 17.86
CA ALA A 54 0.20 3.47 18.89
C ALA A 54 0.86 3.02 20.20
N GLY A 55 1.98 3.64 20.55
CA GLY A 55 2.87 3.11 21.57
C GLY A 55 3.42 1.74 21.12
N GLN A 56 3.15 0.68 21.88
CA GLN A 56 3.57 -0.69 21.54
C GLN A 56 2.49 -1.50 20.79
N GLN A 57 1.27 -0.99 20.73
CA GLN A 57 0.18 -1.68 20.05
C GLN A 57 0.23 -1.46 18.55
N LEU A 58 0.29 -2.54 17.78
CA LEU A 58 0.16 -2.49 16.34
C LEU A 58 -1.29 -2.17 15.96
N ILE A 59 -1.49 -1.09 15.20
CA ILE A 59 -2.82 -0.58 14.86
C ILE A 59 -3.14 -0.57 13.38
N GLY A 60 -2.15 -0.81 12.53
CA GLY A 60 -2.36 -0.89 11.10
C GLY A 60 -1.16 -1.46 10.38
N TYR A 61 -1.40 -2.04 9.21
CA TYR A 61 -0.34 -2.55 8.34
C TYR A 61 -0.74 -2.55 6.87
N TYR A 62 0.25 -2.63 6.01
CA TYR A 62 0.07 -2.99 4.61
C TYR A 62 1.24 -3.86 4.13
N ALA A 63 1.02 -4.60 3.05
CA ALA A 63 2.04 -5.44 2.43
C ALA A 63 2.19 -5.12 0.94
N LEU A 64 3.44 -4.98 0.49
CA LEU A 64 3.81 -4.75 -0.91
C LEU A 64 4.43 -6.00 -1.50
N ALA A 65 4.02 -6.35 -2.71
CA ALA A 65 4.66 -7.39 -3.53
C ALA A 65 4.79 -6.91 -4.97
N VAL A 66 5.77 -7.45 -5.69
CA VAL A 66 5.91 -7.24 -7.13
C VAL A 66 5.02 -8.25 -7.85
N GLY A 67 4.39 -7.83 -8.94
CA GLY A 67 3.55 -8.68 -9.75
C GLY A 67 3.47 -8.21 -11.20
N ALA A 68 2.63 -8.86 -11.94
CA ALA A 68 2.32 -8.50 -13.32
C ALA A 68 0.84 -8.76 -13.60
N VAL A 69 0.25 -7.97 -14.49
CA VAL A 69 -1.14 -8.08 -14.88
C VAL A 69 -1.24 -8.21 -16.39
N ALA A 70 -2.07 -9.14 -16.88
CA ALA A 70 -2.30 -9.32 -18.30
C ALA A 70 -3.02 -8.10 -18.91
N HIS A 71 -2.75 -7.81 -20.18
CA HIS A 71 -3.43 -6.69 -20.89
C HIS A 71 -4.94 -6.78 -20.81
N ALA A 72 -5.52 -7.99 -20.89
CA ALA A 72 -6.97 -8.19 -20.80
C ALA A 72 -7.56 -7.73 -19.46
N GLU A 73 -6.79 -7.82 -18.38
CA GLU A 73 -7.20 -7.46 -17.02
C GLU A 73 -6.86 -6.01 -16.66
N ALA A 74 -5.96 -5.37 -17.44
CA ALA A 74 -5.49 -4.02 -17.17
C ALA A 74 -6.39 -2.96 -17.83
N PRO A 75 -6.78 -1.89 -17.09
CA PRO A 75 -7.43 -0.74 -17.70
C PRO A 75 -6.60 -0.13 -18.83
N GLY A 76 -7.26 0.52 -19.79
CA GLY A 76 -6.61 1.09 -20.98
C GLY A 76 -5.43 2.01 -20.68
N ARG A 77 -5.52 2.83 -19.61
CA ARG A 77 -4.43 3.72 -19.16
C ARG A 77 -3.21 2.94 -18.68
N VAL A 78 -3.44 1.81 -18.02
CA VAL A 78 -2.38 0.98 -17.46
C VAL A 78 -1.64 0.24 -18.56
N ARG A 79 -2.37 -0.39 -19.49
CA ARG A 79 -1.78 -1.24 -20.55
C ARG A 79 -1.19 -0.50 -21.74
N ARG A 80 -1.58 0.77 -21.96
CA ARG A 80 -1.13 1.53 -23.15
C ARG A 80 0.37 1.61 -23.25
N ASN A 81 0.94 1.17 -24.38
CA ASN A 81 2.38 1.15 -24.68
C ASN A 81 3.21 0.34 -23.66
N MET A 82 2.62 -0.70 -23.09
CA MET A 82 3.27 -1.56 -22.11
C MET A 82 3.41 -2.98 -22.64
N PRO A 83 4.41 -3.74 -22.15
CA PRO A 83 4.50 -5.16 -22.44
C PRO A 83 3.30 -5.92 -21.87
N ASP A 84 3.07 -7.14 -22.35
CA ASP A 84 2.12 -8.09 -21.77
C ASP A 84 2.90 -9.27 -21.17
N PRO A 85 2.86 -9.49 -19.86
CA PRO A 85 2.12 -8.77 -18.83
C PRO A 85 2.72 -7.42 -18.44
N VAL A 86 1.90 -6.54 -17.87
CA VAL A 86 2.28 -5.21 -17.38
C VAL A 86 2.89 -5.34 -15.98
N PRO A 87 4.10 -4.76 -15.71
CA PRO A 87 4.70 -4.81 -14.39
C PRO A 87 3.96 -3.89 -13.39
N VAL A 88 3.62 -4.43 -12.24
CA VAL A 88 2.90 -3.70 -11.18
C VAL A 88 3.50 -3.97 -9.80
N VAL A 89 3.24 -3.07 -8.86
CA VAL A 89 3.34 -3.36 -7.44
C VAL A 89 1.93 -3.63 -6.92
N ILE A 90 1.78 -4.66 -6.12
CA ILE A 90 0.52 -5.06 -5.51
C ILE A 90 0.54 -4.63 -4.04
N ILE A 91 -0.42 -3.80 -3.64
CA ILE A 91 -0.74 -3.62 -2.23
C ILE A 91 -1.70 -4.78 -1.89
N GLY A 92 -1.11 -5.90 -1.52
CA GLY A 92 -1.85 -7.15 -1.33
C GLY A 92 -2.77 -7.13 -0.11
N ARG A 93 -2.43 -6.31 0.89
CA ARG A 93 -3.18 -6.18 2.13
C ARG A 93 -3.00 -4.77 2.67
N LEU A 94 -4.09 -4.21 3.18
CA LEU A 94 -4.10 -2.96 3.93
C LEU A 94 -5.21 -3.07 4.98
N ALA A 95 -4.85 -2.98 6.25
CA ALA A 95 -5.79 -3.18 7.34
C ALA A 95 -5.50 -2.25 8.51
N ILE A 96 -6.57 -1.81 9.18
CA ILE A 96 -6.54 -0.98 10.39
C ILE A 96 -7.27 -1.71 11.50
N HIS A 97 -6.67 -1.74 12.68
CA HIS A 97 -7.31 -2.25 13.89
C HIS A 97 -8.66 -1.56 14.12
N GLN A 98 -9.70 -2.33 14.39
CA GLN A 98 -11.09 -1.84 14.42
C GLN A 98 -11.32 -0.64 15.36
N ARG A 99 -10.62 -0.56 16.50
CA ARG A 99 -10.69 0.58 17.43
C ARG A 99 -10.13 1.89 16.91
N TYR A 100 -9.36 1.83 15.82
CA TYR A 100 -8.70 2.99 15.20
C TYR A 100 -9.30 3.39 13.85
N ARG A 101 -10.41 2.76 13.47
CA ARG A 101 -11.15 3.12 12.23
C ARG A 101 -11.68 4.55 12.31
N GLY A 102 -11.89 5.18 11.15
CA GLY A 102 -12.43 6.54 11.05
C GLY A 102 -11.44 7.67 11.36
N ARG A 103 -10.17 7.34 11.65
CA ARG A 103 -9.10 8.33 11.97
C ARG A 103 -8.19 8.65 10.79
N LYS A 104 -8.59 8.32 9.57
CA LYS A 104 -7.80 8.52 8.32
C LYS A 104 -6.46 7.77 8.28
N ILE A 105 -6.23 6.81 9.17
CA ILE A 105 -5.00 6.02 9.22
C ILE A 105 -4.86 5.17 7.95
N GLY A 106 -5.97 4.62 7.43
CA GLY A 106 -5.97 3.85 6.17
C GLY A 106 -5.49 4.68 4.98
N LEU A 107 -5.92 5.93 4.88
CA LEU A 107 -5.43 6.86 3.85
C LEU A 107 -3.94 7.17 4.05
N GLY A 108 -3.49 7.32 5.27
CA GLY A 108 -2.08 7.53 5.61
C GLY A 108 -1.21 6.34 5.22
N LEU A 109 -1.67 5.11 5.49
CA LEU A 109 -0.97 3.88 5.07
C LEU A 109 -0.94 3.73 3.55
N LEU A 110 -2.05 4.01 2.86
CA LEU A 110 -2.11 3.98 1.41
C LEU A 110 -1.11 4.99 0.81
N ARG A 111 -1.05 6.20 1.37
CA ARG A 111 -0.09 7.22 0.93
C ARG A 111 1.35 6.75 1.12
N ASP A 112 1.70 6.18 2.26
CA ASP A 112 3.04 5.65 2.51
C ASP A 112 3.39 4.50 1.54
N ALA A 113 2.47 3.58 1.29
CA ALA A 113 2.62 2.50 0.31
C ALA A 113 2.88 3.04 -1.11
N ILE A 114 2.14 4.08 -1.52
CA ILE A 114 2.34 4.75 -2.80
C ILE A 114 3.72 5.41 -2.86
N LEU A 115 4.12 6.17 -1.83
CA LEU A 115 5.42 6.83 -1.80
C LEU A 115 6.58 5.82 -1.93
N ARG A 116 6.50 4.68 -1.25
CA ARG A 116 7.50 3.60 -1.36
C ARG A 116 7.49 2.97 -2.75
N THR A 117 6.33 2.80 -3.35
CA THR A 117 6.23 2.31 -4.74
C THR A 117 6.84 3.30 -5.72
N LEU A 118 6.64 4.60 -5.54
CA LEU A 118 7.28 5.62 -6.37
C LEU A 118 8.81 5.56 -6.26
N GLN A 119 9.35 5.32 -5.06
CA GLN A 119 10.79 5.12 -4.86
C GLN A 119 11.29 3.86 -5.58
N ALA A 120 10.56 2.76 -5.49
CA ALA A 120 10.89 1.52 -6.19
C ALA A 120 10.83 1.70 -7.73
N ALA A 121 9.89 2.47 -8.22
CA ALA A 121 9.73 2.76 -9.66
C ALA A 121 10.88 3.60 -10.25
N GLU A 122 11.69 4.26 -9.44
CA GLU A 122 12.92 4.94 -9.86
C GLU A 122 14.06 3.95 -10.16
N ILE A 123 13.97 2.74 -9.63
CA ILE A 123 15.02 1.70 -9.72
C ILE A 123 14.60 0.61 -10.70
N ALA A 124 13.33 0.24 -10.71
CA ALA A 124 12.79 -0.85 -11.51
C ALA A 124 11.57 -0.40 -12.31
N GLY A 125 11.30 -1.06 -13.43
CA GLY A 125 10.13 -0.78 -14.26
C GLY A 125 8.84 -1.20 -13.54
N ILE A 126 8.07 -0.23 -13.08
CA ILE A 126 6.76 -0.39 -12.46
C ILE A 126 5.80 0.56 -13.15
N ARG A 127 4.74 0.03 -13.74
CA ARG A 127 3.74 0.82 -14.46
C ARG A 127 2.64 1.32 -13.56
N ALA A 128 2.14 0.47 -12.67
CA ALA A 128 0.95 0.73 -11.89
C ALA A 128 1.01 0.10 -10.50
N ILE A 129 0.11 0.55 -9.65
CA ILE A 129 -0.21 -0.03 -8.36
C ILE A 129 -1.55 -0.75 -8.48
N LEU A 130 -1.60 -1.99 -8.04
CA LEU A 130 -2.78 -2.84 -8.06
C LEU A 130 -3.24 -3.12 -6.62
N VAL A 131 -4.54 -3.05 -6.40
CA VAL A 131 -5.19 -3.39 -5.12
C VAL A 131 -6.36 -4.32 -5.37
N HIS A 132 -6.66 -5.16 -4.37
CA HIS A 132 -7.88 -5.96 -4.32
C HIS A 132 -8.78 -5.46 -3.20
N ALA A 133 -9.99 -5.02 -3.56
CA ALA A 133 -10.99 -4.62 -2.59
C ALA A 133 -11.72 -5.84 -2.03
N ILE A 134 -11.85 -5.92 -0.71
CA ILE A 134 -12.53 -7.02 -0.01
C ILE A 134 -14.02 -6.78 0.16
N SER A 135 -14.49 -5.57 -0.14
CA SER A 135 -15.90 -5.18 -0.06
C SER A 135 -16.17 -3.96 -0.95
N GLU A 136 -17.44 -3.70 -1.23
CA GLU A 136 -17.86 -2.50 -1.99
C GLU A 136 -17.36 -1.20 -1.33
N ARG A 137 -17.44 -1.11 0.00
CA ARG A 137 -16.95 0.05 0.74
C ARG A 137 -15.45 0.28 0.54
N VAL A 138 -14.66 -0.79 0.50
CA VAL A 138 -13.22 -0.72 0.24
C VAL A 138 -12.95 -0.36 -1.22
N ARG A 139 -13.76 -0.87 -2.15
CA ARG A 139 -13.69 -0.48 -3.55
C ARG A 139 -13.91 1.03 -3.72
N GLU A 140 -14.99 1.57 -3.15
CA GLU A 140 -15.30 3.01 -3.16
C GLU A 140 -14.14 3.84 -2.58
N PHE A 141 -13.54 3.39 -1.48
CA PHE A 141 -12.37 4.04 -0.89
C PHE A 141 -11.20 4.15 -1.89
N TYR A 142 -10.91 3.09 -2.64
CA TYR A 142 -9.85 3.14 -3.65
C TYR A 142 -10.25 3.99 -4.87
N GLU A 143 -11.51 3.94 -5.31
CA GLU A 143 -12.02 4.78 -6.39
C GLU A 143 -11.91 6.28 -6.04
N ASP A 144 -12.27 6.66 -4.82
CA ASP A 144 -12.10 8.02 -4.29
C ASP A 144 -10.63 8.47 -4.27
N CYS A 145 -9.71 7.52 -4.15
CA CYS A 145 -8.27 7.77 -4.23
C CYS A 145 -7.71 7.80 -5.67
N GLY A 146 -8.55 7.61 -6.69
CA GLY A 146 -8.17 7.68 -8.10
C GLY A 146 -7.83 6.35 -8.76
N PHE A 147 -8.02 5.23 -8.05
CA PHE A 147 -7.90 3.90 -8.65
C PHE A 147 -9.10 3.61 -9.56
N ILE A 148 -8.88 2.88 -10.63
CA ILE A 148 -9.92 2.46 -11.56
C ILE A 148 -10.01 0.94 -11.62
N PRO A 149 -11.24 0.39 -11.74
CA PRO A 149 -11.42 -1.05 -11.74
C PRO A 149 -10.87 -1.70 -13.02
N SER A 150 -10.43 -2.95 -12.87
CA SER A 150 -10.14 -3.85 -13.98
C SER A 150 -11.38 -4.08 -14.84
N PRO A 151 -11.24 -4.17 -16.17
CA PRO A 151 -12.38 -4.52 -17.03
C PRO A 151 -12.92 -5.94 -16.82
N MET A 152 -12.13 -6.82 -16.17
CA MET A 152 -12.48 -8.21 -15.92
C MET A 152 -13.01 -8.47 -14.51
N ASP A 153 -12.64 -7.58 -13.54
CA ASP A 153 -12.99 -7.74 -12.13
C ASP A 153 -13.10 -6.37 -11.46
N ALA A 154 -14.31 -5.99 -11.10
CA ALA A 154 -14.58 -4.70 -10.45
C ALA A 154 -13.93 -4.53 -9.07
N MET A 155 -13.54 -5.63 -8.42
CA MET A 155 -12.90 -5.62 -7.10
C MET A 155 -11.37 -5.55 -7.18
N THR A 156 -10.81 -5.64 -8.37
CA THR A 156 -9.39 -5.39 -8.65
C THR A 156 -9.24 -4.01 -9.28
N LEU A 157 -8.51 -3.11 -8.63
CA LEU A 157 -8.37 -1.73 -9.09
C LEU A 157 -6.89 -1.38 -9.29
N MET A 158 -6.64 -0.44 -10.17
CA MET A 158 -5.28 0.00 -10.49
C MET A 158 -5.21 1.51 -10.66
N ILE A 159 -4.04 2.05 -10.36
CA ILE A 159 -3.66 3.43 -10.66
C ILE A 159 -2.27 3.43 -11.28
N THR A 160 -2.03 4.23 -12.31
CA THR A 160 -0.67 4.34 -12.84
C THR A 160 0.25 5.04 -11.85
N VAL A 161 1.54 4.72 -11.88
CA VAL A 161 2.56 5.39 -11.06
C VAL A 161 2.54 6.91 -11.29
N ALA A 162 2.33 7.37 -12.53
CA ALA A 162 2.24 8.78 -12.86
C ALA A 162 1.02 9.47 -12.24
N GLU A 163 -0.15 8.83 -12.30
CA GLU A 163 -1.38 9.35 -11.68
C GLU A 163 -1.26 9.35 -10.15
N ALA A 164 -0.72 8.29 -9.55
CA ALA A 164 -0.48 8.21 -8.11
C ALA A 164 0.48 9.32 -7.64
N ALA A 165 1.54 9.59 -8.37
CA ALA A 165 2.45 10.68 -8.08
C ALA A 165 1.73 12.06 -8.10
N SER A 166 0.87 12.29 -9.08
CA SER A 166 0.10 13.54 -9.18
C SER A 166 -0.93 13.68 -8.06
N ALA A 167 -1.61 12.60 -7.69
CA ALA A 167 -2.67 12.62 -6.68
C ALA A 167 -2.12 12.75 -5.24
N PHE A 168 -1.02 12.06 -4.91
CA PHE A 168 -0.53 11.93 -3.54
C PHE A 168 0.68 12.77 -3.20
N VAL A 169 1.46 13.19 -4.20
CA VAL A 169 2.69 13.97 -3.99
C VAL A 169 2.54 15.41 -4.45
N GLY A 170 1.65 15.68 -5.44
CA GLY A 170 1.45 17.00 -6.04
C GLY A 170 2.59 17.40 -6.99
N ARG A 171 2.35 18.45 -7.79
CA ARG A 171 3.34 18.93 -8.79
C ARG A 171 4.64 19.45 -8.15
N ASP A 172 4.55 20.09 -6.98
CA ASP A 172 5.71 20.71 -6.30
C ASP A 172 6.61 19.69 -5.58
N ALA A 173 6.05 18.58 -5.11
CA ALA A 173 6.82 17.55 -4.42
C ALA A 173 7.64 16.68 -5.40
N ARG A 174 7.17 16.54 -6.66
CA ARG A 174 7.95 15.90 -7.74
C ARG A 174 9.30 16.62 -7.95
N TYR A 175 9.31 17.94 -7.85
CA TYR A 175 10.52 18.76 -8.00
C TYR A 175 11.45 18.67 -6.77
N ARG A 176 10.93 18.58 -5.56
CA ARG A 176 11.75 18.45 -4.33
C ARG A 176 12.37 17.07 -4.21
N TYR A 177 11.65 16.02 -4.60
CA TYR A 177 12.15 14.66 -4.56
C TYR A 177 13.32 14.45 -5.54
N LEU A 178 13.23 15.02 -6.73
CA LEU A 178 14.28 14.98 -7.74
C LEU A 178 15.48 15.90 -7.40
N ARG A 179 15.29 16.96 -6.61
CA ARG A 179 16.37 17.88 -6.19
C ARG A 179 17.14 17.42 -4.94
N GLY A 180 16.61 16.48 -4.17
CA GLY A 180 17.24 15.96 -2.95
C GLY A 180 18.29 14.88 -3.18
N ARG A 181 18.64 14.53 -4.43
CA ARG A 181 19.72 13.58 -4.71
C ARG A 181 21.08 14.24 -4.48
N PRO A 182 21.97 13.68 -3.65
CA PRO A 182 23.37 14.03 -3.72
C PRO A 182 23.87 13.71 -5.13
N LYS A 183 24.60 14.65 -5.74
CA LYS A 183 25.25 14.39 -7.03
C LYS A 183 26.17 13.18 -6.85
N PRO A 184 26.18 12.22 -7.80
CA PRO A 184 27.18 11.16 -7.78
C PRO A 184 28.57 11.81 -7.83
N VAL A 185 29.45 11.36 -6.97
CA VAL A 185 30.86 11.74 -6.93
C VAL A 185 31.57 11.11 -8.12
#